data_03a151b828ca6f6fb8d879fa97955aad
#
_entry.id   03a151b828ca6f6fb8d879fa97955aad
#
_cell.length_a   1.000
_cell.length_b   1.000
_cell.length_c   1.000
_cell.angle_alpha   90.00
_cell.angle_beta   90.00
_cell.angle_gamma   90.00
#
_symmetry.space_group_name_H-M   'P 1'
#
loop_
_entity.id
_entity.type
_entity.pdbx_description
1 polymer ?
#
loop_
_entity_poly.entity_id
_entity_poly.type
_entity_poly.pdbx_seq_one_letter_code
_entity_poly.pdbx_strand_id
1 'polypeptide(L)'
;MNGSAIYRLPAGALANEKLTDKELAQSIEFYNEKRPSDGMIIADNGDIYVGDVEKNAVSIVTSESFKTFAQDDKLLSWADGFSIQGGYLYVTQNSLHLNPALNEGEEGASKPFHVLRIKLD
;
A
#
# COMPACT_ATOMS: atom_id res chain seq x y z
N MET A 1 -7.24 2.67 5.21
CA MET A 1 -7.14 3.44 3.96
C MET A 1 -6.84 4.92 4.15
N ASN A 2 -7.56 5.66 4.98
CA ASN A 2 -7.46 7.13 5.07
C ASN A 2 -6.28 7.70 5.87
N GLY A 3 -5.41 6.86 6.42
CA GLY A 3 -4.24 7.34 7.15
C GLY A 3 -3.19 7.96 6.24
N SER A 4 -2.57 9.06 6.71
CA SER A 4 -1.53 9.81 6.00
C SER A 4 -0.11 9.45 6.44
N ALA A 5 0.07 8.37 7.21
CA ALA A 5 1.36 7.97 7.73
C ALA A 5 1.50 6.44 7.79
N ILE A 6 2.75 6.00 7.77
CA ILE A 6 3.15 4.64 8.10
C ILE A 6 3.76 4.67 9.50
N TYR A 7 3.39 3.69 10.29
CA TYR A 7 3.94 3.43 11.60
C TYR A 7 4.56 2.04 11.63
N ARG A 8 5.54 1.84 12.49
CA ARG A 8 6.15 0.54 12.73
C ARG A 8 6.23 0.26 14.23
N LEU A 9 6.30 -1.00 14.58
CA LEU A 9 6.60 -1.45 15.93
C LEU A 9 7.42 -2.73 15.86
N PRO A 10 8.24 -3.04 16.89
CA PRO A 10 8.99 -4.29 16.94
C PRO A 10 8.05 -5.50 16.95
N ALA A 11 8.29 -6.50 16.09
CA ALA A 11 7.50 -7.72 16.07
C ALA A 11 7.49 -8.45 17.42
N GLY A 12 8.61 -8.41 18.17
CA GLY A 12 8.70 -8.95 19.50
C GLY A 12 7.79 -8.25 20.52
N ALA A 13 7.51 -6.95 20.36
CA ALA A 13 6.56 -6.24 21.20
C ALA A 13 5.13 -6.72 20.90
N LEU A 14 4.79 -6.86 19.60
CA LEU A 14 3.48 -7.35 19.19
C LEU A 14 3.20 -8.79 19.65
N ALA A 15 4.22 -9.65 19.69
CA ALA A 15 4.12 -11.04 20.14
C ALA A 15 4.18 -11.22 21.67
N ASN A 16 4.41 -10.16 22.42
CA ASN A 16 4.55 -10.23 23.88
C ASN A 16 3.20 -10.04 24.57
N GLU A 17 2.52 -11.14 24.86
CA GLU A 17 1.21 -11.16 25.56
C GLU A 17 1.23 -10.56 26.97
N LYS A 18 2.41 -10.24 27.53
CA LYS A 18 2.53 -9.61 28.85
C LYS A 18 2.46 -8.09 28.81
N LEU A 19 2.59 -7.48 27.63
CA LEU A 19 2.45 -6.03 27.48
C LEU A 19 0.98 -5.63 27.59
N THR A 20 0.74 -4.56 28.31
CA THR A 20 -0.55 -3.87 28.28
C THR A 20 -0.72 -3.11 26.97
N ASP A 21 -1.95 -2.79 26.56
CA ASP A 21 -2.23 -1.97 25.38
C ASP A 21 -1.50 -0.63 25.42
N LYS A 22 -1.33 -0.04 26.60
CA LYS A 22 -0.60 1.21 26.80
C LYS A 22 0.89 1.05 26.51
N GLU A 23 1.52 -0.02 27.00
CA GLU A 23 2.93 -0.31 26.75
C GLU A 23 3.17 -0.66 25.27
N LEU A 24 2.26 -1.42 24.66
CA LEU A 24 2.32 -1.72 23.24
C LEU A 24 2.19 -0.44 22.40
N ALA A 25 1.26 0.43 22.73
CA ALA A 25 1.09 1.72 22.05
C ALA A 25 2.34 2.62 22.14
N GLN A 26 3.09 2.55 23.26
CA GLN A 26 4.35 3.29 23.41
C GLN A 26 5.50 2.74 22.54
N SER A 27 5.39 1.54 22.01
CA SER A 27 6.37 0.94 21.10
C SER A 27 6.13 1.29 19.64
N ILE A 28 5.04 1.98 19.34
CA ILE A 28 4.71 2.42 17.97
C ILE A 28 5.57 3.63 17.61
N GLU A 29 6.27 3.52 16.51
CA GLU A 29 7.12 4.57 15.95
C GLU A 29 6.54 5.09 14.64
N PHE A 30 6.53 6.41 14.44
CA PHE A 30 6.30 7.01 13.14
C PHE A 30 7.44 6.62 12.19
N TYR A 31 7.09 6.13 10.99
CA TYR A 31 8.09 5.74 10.00
C TYR A 31 8.23 6.83 8.92
N ASN A 32 7.16 7.17 8.22
CA ASN A 32 7.12 8.26 7.27
C ASN A 32 5.67 8.60 6.87
N GLU A 33 5.51 9.71 6.17
CA GLU A 33 4.24 10.07 5.55
C GLU A 33 3.93 9.18 4.34
N LYS A 34 2.64 9.09 4.00
CA LYS A 34 2.13 8.50 2.76
C LYS A 34 0.81 9.18 2.38
N ARG A 35 0.39 9.06 1.13
CA ARG A 35 -0.99 9.37 0.73
C ARG A 35 -1.96 8.23 1.12
N PRO A 36 -3.29 8.47 1.08
CA PRO A 36 -4.26 7.41 1.23
C PRO A 36 -3.93 6.20 0.36
N SER A 37 -3.90 5.03 0.98
CA SER A 37 -3.50 3.79 0.32
C SER A 37 -4.39 2.64 0.75
N ASP A 38 -4.54 1.64 -0.10
CA ASP A 38 -5.17 0.38 0.28
C ASP A 38 -4.09 -0.63 0.69
N GLY A 39 -3.41 -1.25 -0.24
CA GLY A 39 -2.38 -2.24 0.05
C GLY A 39 -0.97 -1.67 0.19
N MET A 40 -0.09 -2.47 0.79
CA MET A 40 1.35 -2.20 0.86
C MET A 40 2.15 -3.49 1.00
N ILE A 41 3.44 -3.42 0.64
CA ILE A 41 4.42 -4.48 0.85
C ILE A 41 5.77 -3.88 1.21
N ILE A 42 6.52 -4.56 2.07
CA ILE A 42 7.91 -4.21 2.38
C ILE A 42 8.85 -5.13 1.58
N ALA A 43 9.86 -4.55 0.95
CA ALA A 43 10.93 -5.27 0.27
C ALA A 43 12.07 -5.62 1.23
N ASP A 44 12.93 -6.56 0.83
CA ASP A 44 14.06 -7.03 1.66
C ASP A 44 15.06 -5.91 2.02
N ASN A 45 15.15 -4.86 1.20
CA ASN A 45 15.98 -3.69 1.47
C ASN A 45 15.32 -2.67 2.43
N GLY A 46 14.08 -2.93 2.87
CA GLY A 46 13.32 -2.09 3.77
C GLY A 46 12.45 -1.03 3.08
N ASP A 47 12.48 -0.91 1.78
CA ASP A 47 11.59 -0.03 1.02
C ASP A 47 10.15 -0.54 1.09
N ILE A 48 9.19 0.37 1.26
CA ILE A 48 7.77 0.05 1.34
C ILE A 48 7.07 0.55 0.08
N TYR A 49 6.47 -0.36 -0.68
CA TYR A 49 5.63 -0.03 -1.81
C TYR A 49 4.17 0.05 -1.36
N VAL A 50 3.50 1.15 -1.70
CA VAL A 50 2.10 1.41 -1.32
C VAL A 50 1.24 1.74 -2.53
N GLY A 51 -0.01 1.31 -2.53
CA GLY A 51 -0.99 1.72 -3.52
C GLY A 51 -1.45 3.15 -3.24
N ASP A 52 -1.05 4.09 -4.09
CA ASP A 52 -1.35 5.52 -3.98
C ASP A 52 -2.62 5.84 -4.76
N VAL A 53 -3.76 5.79 -4.09
CA VAL A 53 -5.08 5.94 -4.73
C VAL A 53 -5.36 7.37 -5.22
N GLU A 54 -4.68 8.38 -4.67
CA GLU A 54 -4.84 9.77 -5.12
C GLU A 54 -4.09 10.05 -6.43
N LYS A 55 -3.07 9.25 -6.73
CA LYS A 55 -2.20 9.45 -7.89
C LYS A 55 -2.35 8.36 -8.96
N ASN A 56 -3.24 7.39 -8.74
CA ASN A 56 -3.33 6.21 -9.63
C ASN A 56 -1.94 5.59 -9.82
N ALA A 57 -1.29 5.26 -8.70
CA ALA A 57 0.13 4.95 -8.70
C ALA A 57 0.48 3.86 -7.68
N VAL A 58 1.69 3.34 -7.82
CA VAL A 58 2.46 2.75 -6.73
C VAL A 58 3.49 3.77 -6.30
N SER A 59 3.53 4.09 -5.02
CA SER A 59 4.55 4.95 -4.43
C SER A 59 5.51 4.13 -3.58
N ILE A 60 6.76 4.60 -3.47
CA ILE A 60 7.79 4.03 -2.60
C ILE A 60 8.01 4.95 -1.41
N VAL A 61 8.03 4.35 -0.23
CA VAL A 61 8.26 5.01 1.05
C VAL A 61 9.50 4.41 1.70
N THR A 62 10.46 5.25 2.00
CA THR A 62 11.66 4.93 2.79
C THR A 62 11.63 5.71 4.09
N SER A 63 12.62 5.54 4.98
CA SER A 63 12.74 6.39 6.17
C SER A 63 12.99 7.88 5.86
N GLU A 64 13.45 8.20 4.64
CA GLU A 64 13.88 9.54 4.26
C GLU A 64 13.04 10.17 3.14
N SER A 65 12.27 9.37 2.43
CA SER A 65 11.56 9.83 1.25
C SER A 65 10.22 9.16 1.03
N PHE A 66 9.33 9.89 0.37
CA PHE A 66 8.08 9.40 -0.19
C PHE A 66 7.97 9.91 -1.63
N LYS A 67 7.92 9.03 -2.60
CA LYS A 67 7.87 9.39 -4.03
C LYS A 67 7.07 8.41 -4.85
N THR A 68 6.50 8.86 -5.96
CA THR A 68 5.86 7.99 -6.94
C THR A 68 6.91 7.07 -7.59
N PHE A 69 6.64 5.77 -7.63
CA PHE A 69 7.47 4.75 -8.25
C PHE A 69 6.98 4.40 -9.66
N ALA A 70 5.68 4.14 -9.81
CA ALA A 70 5.04 3.87 -11.09
C ALA A 70 3.64 4.48 -11.09
N GLN A 71 3.19 5.01 -12.22
CA GLN A 71 1.89 5.66 -12.35
C GLN A 71 1.21 5.27 -13.66
N ASP A 72 -0.08 4.95 -13.60
CA ASP A 72 -0.94 4.75 -14.76
C ASP A 72 -2.40 4.93 -14.35
N ASP A 73 -3.08 5.90 -14.95
CA ASP A 73 -4.44 6.31 -14.57
C ASP A 73 -5.49 5.21 -14.78
N LYS A 74 -5.21 4.19 -15.59
CA LYS A 74 -6.12 3.07 -15.85
C LYS A 74 -5.72 1.80 -15.14
N LEU A 75 -4.42 1.47 -15.19
CA LEU A 75 -3.91 0.18 -14.69
C LEU A 75 -3.54 0.22 -13.21
N LEU A 76 -3.35 1.41 -12.63
CA LEU A 76 -2.98 1.59 -11.23
C LEU A 76 -3.98 2.46 -10.44
N SER A 77 -5.20 2.61 -10.95
CA SER A 77 -6.22 3.47 -10.35
C SER A 77 -6.62 3.07 -8.92
N TRP A 78 -6.42 1.80 -8.55
CA TRP A 78 -6.63 1.32 -7.18
C TRP A 78 -5.76 0.09 -6.91
N ALA A 79 -4.44 0.29 -6.78
CA ALA A 79 -3.50 -0.76 -6.46
C ALA A 79 -3.70 -1.25 -5.01
N ASP A 80 -3.91 -2.56 -4.83
CA ASP A 80 -4.28 -3.16 -3.54
C ASP A 80 -3.42 -4.37 -3.18
N GLY A 81 -3.37 -5.42 -3.99
CA GLY A 81 -2.58 -6.61 -3.71
C GLY A 81 -1.16 -6.50 -4.24
N PHE A 82 -0.18 -6.85 -3.42
CA PHE A 82 1.24 -6.76 -3.76
C PHE A 82 1.99 -8.05 -3.47
N SER A 83 2.97 -8.38 -4.34
CA SER A 83 3.94 -9.43 -4.13
C SER A 83 5.27 -9.05 -4.77
N ILE A 84 6.40 -9.44 -4.18
CA ILE A 84 7.73 -9.25 -4.74
C ILE A 84 8.32 -10.61 -5.04
N GLN A 85 8.76 -10.82 -6.31
CA GLN A 85 9.36 -12.06 -6.75
C GLN A 85 10.29 -11.81 -7.93
N GLY A 86 11.50 -12.38 -7.88
CA GLY A 86 12.45 -12.40 -8.99
C GLY A 86 12.82 -11.02 -9.56
N GLY A 87 12.95 -10.00 -8.70
CA GLY A 87 13.26 -8.63 -9.10
C GLY A 87 12.07 -7.86 -9.68
N TYR A 88 10.86 -8.32 -9.44
CA TYR A 88 9.63 -7.64 -9.89
C TYR A 88 8.65 -7.44 -8.74
N LEU A 89 7.95 -6.31 -8.78
CA LEU A 89 6.75 -6.05 -8.01
C LEU A 89 5.54 -6.47 -8.83
N TYR A 90 4.75 -7.39 -8.32
CA TYR A 90 3.46 -7.79 -8.88
C TYR A 90 2.37 -7.03 -8.15
N VAL A 91 1.43 -6.47 -8.90
CA VAL A 91 0.36 -5.62 -8.39
C VAL A 91 -0.97 -6.06 -8.96
N THR A 92 -1.97 -6.21 -8.10
CA THR A 92 -3.37 -6.31 -8.52
C THR A 92 -4.08 -4.99 -8.23
N GLN A 93 -5.07 -4.65 -9.05
CA GLN A 93 -5.97 -3.55 -8.76
C GLN A 93 -7.40 -4.08 -8.65
N ASN A 94 -8.18 -3.55 -7.73
CA ASN A 94 -9.55 -3.97 -7.50
C ASN A 94 -10.61 -3.02 -8.07
N SER A 95 -10.21 -1.84 -8.55
CA SER A 95 -11.13 -0.80 -9.08
C SER A 95 -12.29 -0.49 -8.13
N LEU A 96 -12.06 -0.51 -6.81
CA LEU A 96 -13.11 -0.41 -5.80
C LEU A 96 -13.95 0.86 -5.95
N HIS A 97 -13.33 1.99 -6.32
CA HIS A 97 -13.99 3.27 -6.56
C HIS A 97 -15.01 3.23 -7.72
N LEU A 98 -14.91 2.24 -8.62
CA LEU A 98 -15.82 2.04 -9.74
C LEU A 98 -16.94 1.04 -9.44
N ASN A 99 -16.98 0.50 -8.22
CA ASN A 99 -18.07 -0.38 -7.78
C ASN A 99 -19.35 0.47 -7.54
N PRO A 100 -20.54 -0.03 -7.87
CA PRO A 100 -21.79 0.70 -7.68
C PRO A 100 -22.00 1.32 -6.29
N ALA A 101 -21.54 0.64 -5.24
CA ALA A 101 -21.67 1.14 -3.87
C ALA A 101 -20.84 2.41 -3.59
N LEU A 102 -19.80 2.68 -4.39
CA LEU A 102 -18.89 3.83 -4.27
C LEU A 102 -18.91 4.74 -5.50
N ASN A 103 -19.69 4.39 -6.52
CA ASN A 103 -19.77 5.06 -7.83
C ASN A 103 -21.23 5.44 -8.15
N GLU A 104 -21.93 6.05 -7.20
CA GLU A 104 -23.29 6.59 -7.36
C GLU A 104 -24.32 5.59 -7.94
N GLY A 105 -24.10 4.30 -7.73
CA GLY A 105 -24.93 3.21 -8.25
C GLY A 105 -24.52 2.68 -9.63
N GLU A 106 -23.53 3.31 -10.27
CA GLU A 106 -23.08 2.92 -11.60
C GLU A 106 -21.92 1.90 -11.56
N GLU A 107 -22.02 0.83 -12.36
CA GLU A 107 -20.93 -0.13 -12.56
C GLU A 107 -19.90 0.43 -13.54
N GLY A 108 -18.76 0.87 -13.04
CA GLY A 108 -17.68 1.42 -13.84
C GLY A 108 -16.50 0.47 -14.05
N ALA A 109 -16.44 -0.63 -13.29
CA ALA A 109 -15.36 -1.59 -13.42
C ALA A 109 -15.54 -2.44 -14.70
N SER A 110 -14.51 -2.52 -15.53
CA SER A 110 -14.55 -3.27 -16.78
C SER A 110 -13.49 -4.37 -16.83
N LYS A 111 -13.83 -5.50 -17.47
CA LYS A 111 -12.88 -6.57 -17.75
C LYS A 111 -12.02 -6.23 -19.00
N PRO A 112 -10.82 -6.83 -19.14
CA PRO A 112 -10.22 -7.81 -18.23
C PRO A 112 -9.61 -7.18 -16.98
N PHE A 113 -9.60 -7.94 -15.86
CA PHE A 113 -8.80 -7.60 -14.69
C PHE A 113 -7.35 -8.06 -14.90
N HIS A 114 -6.38 -7.31 -14.36
CA HIS A 114 -4.97 -7.51 -14.63
C HIS A 114 -4.17 -7.81 -13.35
N VAL A 115 -3.17 -8.67 -13.51
CA VAL A 115 -2.02 -8.70 -12.62
C VAL A 115 -0.89 -7.98 -13.34
N LEU A 116 -0.44 -6.90 -12.80
CA LEU A 116 0.62 -6.07 -13.36
C LEU A 116 1.98 -6.54 -12.84
N ARG A 117 3.03 -6.27 -13.60
CA ARG A 117 4.41 -6.56 -13.22
C ARG A 117 5.27 -5.34 -13.51
N ILE A 118 5.91 -4.83 -12.46
CA ILE A 118 6.81 -3.67 -12.53
C ILE A 118 8.21 -4.16 -12.13
N LYS A 119 9.22 -3.84 -12.94
CA LYS A 119 10.60 -4.20 -12.64
C LYS A 119 11.10 -3.35 -11.47
N LEU A 120 11.73 -3.99 -10.49
CA LEU A 120 12.47 -3.32 -9.42
C LEU A 120 13.91 -3.10 -9.89
N ASP A 121 14.45 -1.91 -9.59
CA ASP A 121 15.84 -1.55 -9.90
C ASP A 121 16.83 -2.14 -8.91
#